data_9a24b8f54f871258320e9b71367e4d47
#
_entry.id   9a24b8f54f871258320e9b71367e4d47
#
_cell.length_a   1.000
_cell.length_b   1.000
_cell.length_c   1.000
_cell.angle_alpha   90.00
_cell.angle_beta   90.00
_cell.angle_gamma   90.00
#
_symmetry.space_group_name_H-M   'P 1'
#
loop_
_entity.id
_entity.type
_entity.pdbx_description
1 polymer ?
#
loop_
_entity_poly.entity_id
_entity_poly.type
_entity_poly.pdbx_seq_one_letter_code
_entity_poly.pdbx_strand_id
1 'polypeptide(L)'
;EVDELSRFRSKKEQNETIKNLAKGRIDIIIGTHRLLSKDVKFSDLGLLVIDEEQRFGVKHKEKLKELKAKVDVLTLTATPIPRTLHMSMLGIRDLSIIETAPTNRYPVQTYVMETNPGLIREAILREMDRGGQIFYIYNRVETIDQKVSELHELVPEARIGFVHGQMSEVMLENTLLDFLNGDYDILVATTIIETGIDIPNVNTLLIENADHMGLSTLYQLRGRVGRSNRIAYAYLMYHPDKVLTEVSEKRLDAIKGFTELGSGFKIAM
;
A
#
# COMPACT_ATOMS: atom_id res chain seq x y z
N GLU A 1 -8.61 -27.72 1.59
CA GLU A 1 -9.19 -26.85 0.56
C GLU A 1 -8.93 -25.37 0.92
N VAL A 2 -8.53 -24.56 -0.08
CA VAL A 2 -8.28 -23.11 0.06
C VAL A 2 -9.32 -22.37 -0.76
N ASP A 3 -9.94 -21.35 -0.18
CA ASP A 3 -10.91 -20.49 -0.88
C ASP A 3 -10.72 -19.02 -0.46
N GLU A 4 -11.36 -18.11 -1.18
CA GLU A 4 -11.32 -16.69 -0.88
C GLU A 4 -12.72 -16.11 -0.67
N LEU A 5 -12.81 -15.09 0.17
CA LEU A 5 -14.04 -14.32 0.38
C LEU A 5 -13.74 -12.83 0.27
N SER A 6 -14.09 -12.26 -0.86
CA SER A 6 -13.96 -10.84 -1.14
C SER A 6 -15.25 -10.27 -1.73
N ARG A 7 -15.39 -8.96 -1.69
CA ARG A 7 -16.51 -8.25 -2.35
C ARG A 7 -16.44 -8.29 -3.88
N PHE A 8 -15.31 -8.69 -4.45
CA PHE A 8 -15.10 -8.84 -5.89
C PHE A 8 -15.73 -10.12 -6.45
N ARG A 9 -16.05 -11.09 -5.60
CA ARG A 9 -16.80 -12.27 -6.01
C ARG A 9 -18.32 -11.97 -6.10
N SER A 10 -18.98 -12.62 -7.02
CA SER A 10 -20.44 -12.53 -7.14
C SER A 10 -21.12 -12.95 -5.83
N LYS A 11 -22.32 -12.44 -5.57
CA LYS A 11 -23.11 -12.85 -4.38
C LYS A 11 -23.36 -14.35 -4.30
N LYS A 12 -23.49 -15.02 -5.45
CA LYS A 12 -23.70 -16.47 -5.52
C LYS A 12 -22.45 -17.20 -5.01
N GLU A 13 -21.29 -16.84 -5.50
CA GLU A 13 -20.00 -17.42 -5.08
C GLU A 13 -19.72 -17.14 -3.60
N GLN A 14 -19.91 -15.90 -3.14
CA GLN A 14 -19.75 -15.57 -1.71
C GLN A 14 -20.65 -16.44 -0.83
N ASN A 15 -21.91 -16.63 -1.20
CA ASN A 15 -22.85 -17.46 -0.44
C ASN A 15 -22.45 -18.94 -0.42
N GLU A 16 -21.89 -19.45 -1.51
CA GLU A 16 -21.38 -20.81 -1.60
C GLU A 16 -20.15 -21.00 -0.71
N THR A 17 -19.18 -20.07 -0.79
CA THR A 17 -18.00 -20.06 0.09
C THR A 17 -18.41 -20.01 1.57
N ILE A 18 -19.34 -19.12 1.96
CA ILE A 18 -19.81 -19.02 3.35
C ILE A 18 -20.46 -20.33 3.83
N LYS A 19 -21.26 -20.99 2.98
CA LYS A 19 -21.87 -22.28 3.32
C LYS A 19 -20.84 -23.38 3.50
N ASN A 20 -19.83 -23.43 2.62
CA ASN A 20 -18.76 -24.42 2.67
C ASN A 20 -17.86 -24.20 3.90
N LEU A 21 -17.56 -22.94 4.22
CA LEU A 21 -16.81 -22.57 5.42
C LEU A 21 -17.52 -23.01 6.69
N ALA A 22 -18.83 -22.74 6.81
CA ALA A 22 -19.64 -23.15 7.96
C ALA A 22 -19.76 -24.68 8.12
N LYS A 23 -19.62 -25.43 7.03
CA LYS A 23 -19.61 -26.90 7.02
C LYS A 23 -18.23 -27.53 7.25
N GLY A 24 -17.18 -26.71 7.44
CA GLY A 24 -15.82 -27.20 7.63
C GLY A 24 -15.21 -27.84 6.39
N ARG A 25 -15.65 -27.46 5.19
CA ARG A 25 -15.09 -27.95 3.92
C ARG A 25 -13.88 -27.13 3.44
N ILE A 26 -13.66 -25.95 4.03
CA ILE A 26 -12.56 -25.04 3.70
C ILE A 26 -11.60 -25.05 4.87
N ASP A 27 -10.34 -25.40 4.61
CA ASP A 27 -9.26 -25.45 5.60
C ASP A 27 -8.61 -24.08 5.78
N ILE A 28 -8.45 -23.32 4.68
CA ILE A 28 -7.86 -21.96 4.68
C ILE A 28 -8.78 -21.04 3.89
N ILE A 29 -9.25 -19.99 4.54
CA ILE A 29 -10.02 -18.92 3.90
C ILE A 29 -9.21 -17.62 3.90
N ILE A 30 -9.06 -17.01 2.75
CA ILE A 30 -8.38 -15.72 2.57
C ILE A 30 -9.43 -14.67 2.22
N GLY A 31 -9.35 -13.51 2.81
CA GLY A 31 -10.30 -12.45 2.48
C GLY A 31 -9.99 -11.13 3.14
N THR A 32 -10.79 -10.13 2.79
CA THR A 32 -10.75 -8.80 3.37
C THR A 32 -11.60 -8.74 4.65
N HIS A 33 -11.89 -7.54 5.13
CA HIS A 33 -12.83 -7.33 6.24
C HIS A 33 -14.23 -7.98 6.02
N ARG A 34 -14.54 -8.45 4.82
CA ARG A 34 -15.75 -9.25 4.51
C ARG A 34 -15.82 -10.51 5.36
N LEU A 35 -14.67 -11.10 5.72
CA LEU A 35 -14.61 -12.25 6.63
C LEU A 35 -15.13 -11.95 8.05
N LEU A 36 -15.18 -10.69 8.45
CA LEU A 36 -15.68 -10.25 9.77
C LEU A 36 -17.18 -9.95 9.79
N SER A 37 -17.88 -10.17 8.69
CA SER A 37 -19.32 -9.93 8.60
C SER A 37 -20.09 -10.95 9.42
N LYS A 38 -21.30 -10.57 9.90
CA LYS A 38 -22.12 -11.39 10.81
C LYS A 38 -22.60 -12.71 10.20
N ASP A 39 -22.71 -12.78 8.90
CA ASP A 39 -23.14 -13.96 8.13
C ASP A 39 -22.04 -15.00 7.94
N VAL A 40 -20.79 -14.64 8.22
CA VAL A 40 -19.64 -15.54 8.13
C VAL A 40 -19.48 -16.30 9.44
N LYS A 41 -19.55 -17.63 9.38
CA LYS A 41 -19.36 -18.52 10.51
C LYS A 41 -18.25 -19.51 10.20
N PHE A 42 -17.30 -19.62 11.11
CA PHE A 42 -16.24 -20.62 11.05
C PHE A 42 -16.67 -21.90 11.77
N SER A 43 -16.42 -23.05 11.17
CA SER A 43 -16.74 -24.34 11.79
C SER A 43 -15.88 -24.59 13.03
N ASP A 44 -14.55 -24.48 12.86
CA ASP A 44 -13.56 -24.68 13.93
C ASP A 44 -12.31 -23.85 13.60
N LEU A 45 -12.30 -22.60 14.01
CA LEU A 45 -11.18 -21.68 13.74
C LEU A 45 -10.07 -21.90 14.76
N GLY A 46 -8.88 -22.33 14.29
CA GLY A 46 -7.70 -22.55 15.12
C GLY A 46 -6.65 -21.44 15.00
N LEU A 47 -6.47 -20.87 13.83
CA LEU A 47 -5.48 -19.80 13.57
C LEU A 47 -6.11 -18.62 12.86
N LEU A 48 -5.81 -17.42 13.33
CA LEU A 48 -6.19 -16.16 12.70
C LEU A 48 -4.93 -15.40 12.31
N VAL A 49 -4.73 -15.17 11.00
CA VAL A 49 -3.65 -14.35 10.47
C VAL A 49 -4.20 -13.00 10.04
N ILE A 50 -3.62 -11.91 10.54
CA ILE A 50 -4.06 -10.54 10.29
C ILE A 50 -2.90 -9.74 9.71
N ASP A 51 -3.09 -9.19 8.52
CA ASP A 51 -2.17 -8.25 7.92
C ASP A 51 -2.62 -6.80 8.19
N GLU A 52 -1.68 -5.94 8.60
CA GLU A 52 -1.88 -4.51 8.82
C GLU A 52 -3.11 -4.19 9.73
N GLU A 53 -3.21 -4.83 10.90
CA GLU A 53 -4.33 -4.70 11.86
C GLU A 53 -4.71 -3.25 12.19
N GLN A 54 -3.75 -2.33 12.18
CA GLN A 54 -3.97 -0.92 12.49
C GLN A 54 -4.92 -0.22 11.49
N ARG A 55 -5.10 -0.80 10.29
CA ARG A 55 -5.97 -0.26 9.25
C ARG A 55 -7.45 -0.61 9.43
N PHE A 56 -7.76 -1.54 10.32
CA PHE A 56 -9.15 -1.91 10.60
C PHE A 56 -9.89 -0.82 11.38
N GLY A 57 -11.12 -0.49 10.95
CA GLY A 57 -12.01 0.39 11.68
C GLY A 57 -12.47 -0.19 13.03
N VAL A 58 -13.04 0.66 13.90
CA VAL A 58 -13.43 0.30 15.27
C VAL A 58 -14.32 -0.95 15.33
N LYS A 59 -15.36 -1.03 14.52
CA LYS A 59 -16.28 -2.19 14.48
C LYS A 59 -15.59 -3.49 14.12
N HIS A 60 -14.64 -3.45 13.18
CA HIS A 60 -13.88 -4.62 12.79
C HIS A 60 -12.89 -5.05 13.89
N LYS A 61 -12.28 -4.09 14.59
CA LYS A 61 -11.41 -4.36 15.74
C LYS A 61 -12.14 -5.05 16.90
N GLU A 62 -13.39 -4.67 17.17
CA GLU A 62 -14.23 -5.33 18.17
C GLU A 62 -14.48 -6.79 17.79
N LYS A 63 -14.85 -7.06 16.54
CA LYS A 63 -15.06 -8.42 16.04
C LYS A 63 -13.79 -9.25 16.06
N LEU A 64 -12.64 -8.66 15.66
CA LEU A 64 -11.33 -9.30 15.77
C LEU A 64 -11.00 -9.65 17.22
N LYS A 65 -11.32 -8.78 18.18
CA LYS A 65 -11.10 -9.04 19.60
C LYS A 65 -11.86 -10.24 20.11
N GLU A 66 -13.12 -10.42 19.66
CA GLU A 66 -13.91 -11.60 20.00
C GLU A 66 -13.30 -12.90 19.45
N LEU A 67 -12.83 -12.89 18.21
CA LEU A 67 -12.17 -14.03 17.58
C LEU A 67 -10.83 -14.36 18.24
N LYS A 68 -10.02 -13.36 18.53
CA LYS A 68 -8.69 -13.49 19.17
C LYS A 68 -8.73 -14.15 20.54
N ALA A 69 -9.84 -14.07 21.25
CA ALA A 69 -9.96 -14.66 22.59
C ALA A 69 -9.99 -16.20 22.58
N LYS A 70 -10.15 -16.84 21.44
CA LYS A 70 -10.40 -18.27 21.31
C LYS A 70 -9.44 -19.03 20.39
N VAL A 71 -8.54 -18.33 19.72
CA VAL A 71 -7.70 -18.90 18.66
C VAL A 71 -6.27 -18.35 18.76
N ASP A 72 -5.33 -19.05 18.18
CA ASP A 72 -3.98 -18.52 17.98
C ASP A 72 -4.00 -17.37 16.97
N VAL A 73 -3.22 -16.32 17.21
CA VAL A 73 -3.24 -15.12 16.39
C VAL A 73 -1.83 -14.75 15.96
N LEU A 74 -1.65 -14.63 14.64
CA LEU A 74 -0.45 -14.07 14.02
C LEU A 74 -0.80 -12.72 13.37
N THR A 75 -0.18 -11.65 13.83
CA THR A 75 -0.33 -10.32 13.23
C THR A 75 0.94 -9.94 12.48
N LEU A 76 0.79 -9.54 11.23
CA LEU A 76 1.86 -9.08 10.36
C LEU A 76 1.76 -7.57 10.18
N THR A 77 2.89 -6.87 10.14
CA THR A 77 2.93 -5.45 9.78
C THR A 77 4.32 -5.04 9.31
N ALA A 78 4.39 -4.14 8.36
CA ALA A 78 5.64 -3.52 7.95
C ALA A 78 6.03 -2.33 8.85
N THR A 79 5.04 -1.71 9.50
CA THR A 79 5.20 -0.53 10.35
C THR A 79 4.34 -0.69 11.61
N PRO A 80 4.85 -1.36 12.66
CA PRO A 80 4.08 -1.55 13.89
C PRO A 80 3.75 -0.20 14.53
N ILE A 81 2.53 -0.07 15.06
CA ILE A 81 2.17 1.12 15.84
C ILE A 81 2.90 1.08 17.19
N PRO A 82 3.28 2.25 17.76
CA PRO A 82 4.02 2.32 19.02
C PRO A 82 3.39 1.52 20.16
N ARG A 83 2.04 1.52 20.27
CA ARG A 83 1.33 0.75 21.29
C ARG A 83 1.52 -0.75 21.16
N THR A 84 1.47 -1.30 19.96
CA THR A 84 1.68 -2.74 19.70
C THR A 84 3.11 -3.12 20.02
N LEU A 85 4.07 -2.28 19.65
CA LEU A 85 5.47 -2.45 19.96
C LEU A 85 5.70 -2.42 21.48
N HIS A 86 5.11 -1.45 22.18
CA HIS A 86 5.19 -1.34 23.63
C HIS A 86 4.63 -2.58 24.34
N MET A 87 3.49 -3.11 23.89
CA MET A 87 2.92 -4.35 24.43
C MET A 87 3.83 -5.57 24.23
N SER A 88 4.54 -5.63 23.10
CA SER A 88 5.51 -6.69 22.82
C SER A 88 6.74 -6.56 23.73
N MET A 89 7.26 -5.36 23.95
CA MET A 89 8.36 -5.10 24.86
C MET A 89 8.03 -5.42 26.33
N LEU A 90 6.77 -5.34 26.72
CA LEU A 90 6.28 -5.75 28.05
C LEU A 90 6.04 -7.26 28.18
N GLY A 91 6.33 -8.06 27.14
CA GLY A 91 6.13 -9.50 27.16
C GLY A 91 4.65 -9.95 27.07
N ILE A 92 3.74 -9.04 26.73
CA ILE A 92 2.30 -9.35 26.54
C ILE A 92 2.06 -10.05 25.21
N ARG A 93 2.96 -9.83 24.23
CA ARG A 93 2.95 -10.48 22.91
C ARG A 93 4.36 -10.88 22.53
N ASP A 94 4.49 -12.05 21.94
CA ASP A 94 5.75 -12.45 21.30
C ASP A 94 5.97 -11.60 20.04
N LEU A 95 7.21 -11.23 19.78
CA LEU A 95 7.62 -10.44 18.63
C LEU A 95 8.73 -11.16 17.88
N SER A 96 8.51 -11.34 16.58
CA SER A 96 9.55 -11.79 15.65
C SER A 96 9.79 -10.72 14.60
N ILE A 97 11.05 -10.45 14.29
CA ILE A 97 11.46 -9.48 13.29
C ILE A 97 12.08 -10.23 12.11
N ILE A 98 11.57 -9.97 10.90
CA ILE A 98 12.13 -10.49 9.66
C ILE A 98 13.15 -9.48 9.16
N GLU A 99 14.44 -9.78 9.32
CA GLU A 99 15.55 -8.88 8.94
C GLU A 99 16.15 -9.23 7.60
N THR A 100 15.99 -10.48 7.12
CA THR A 100 16.53 -10.92 5.85
C THR A 100 15.65 -10.45 4.70
N ALA A 101 16.19 -9.58 3.87
CA ALA A 101 15.52 -9.12 2.67
C ALA A 101 15.38 -10.23 1.64
N PRO A 102 14.33 -10.22 0.77
CA PRO A 102 14.25 -11.12 -0.36
C PRO A 102 15.47 -10.96 -1.27
N THR A 103 15.94 -12.09 -1.81
CA THR A 103 17.01 -12.09 -2.82
C THR A 103 16.56 -11.33 -4.07
N ASN A 104 17.50 -10.67 -4.74
CA ASN A 104 17.28 -9.90 -5.98
C ASN A 104 16.41 -8.63 -5.82
N ARG A 105 16.37 -8.02 -4.65
CA ARG A 105 15.79 -6.70 -4.45
C ARG A 105 16.88 -5.68 -4.19
N TYR A 106 16.83 -4.58 -4.93
CA TYR A 106 17.68 -3.43 -4.70
C TYR A 106 16.97 -2.41 -3.82
N PRO A 107 17.69 -1.70 -2.93
CA PRO A 107 17.14 -0.56 -2.21
C PRO A 107 16.58 0.49 -3.19
N VAL A 108 15.43 1.07 -2.85
CA VAL A 108 14.83 2.13 -3.65
C VAL A 108 15.66 3.40 -3.49
N GLN A 109 16.15 3.94 -4.61
CA GLN A 109 16.87 5.21 -4.63
C GLN A 109 15.89 6.33 -4.32
N THR A 110 16.05 6.96 -3.15
CA THR A 110 15.09 7.93 -2.61
C THR A 110 15.67 9.35 -2.68
N TYR A 111 14.96 10.25 -3.33
CA TYR A 111 15.30 11.65 -3.47
C TYR A 111 14.25 12.52 -2.80
N VAL A 112 14.68 13.51 -2.04
CA VAL A 112 13.86 14.58 -1.48
C VAL A 112 14.20 15.86 -2.19
N MET A 113 13.22 16.52 -2.80
CA MET A 113 13.47 17.65 -3.69
C MET A 113 12.28 18.59 -3.81
N GLU A 114 12.53 19.81 -4.25
CA GLU A 114 11.49 20.72 -4.67
C GLU A 114 10.78 20.21 -5.93
N THR A 115 9.48 20.46 -6.02
CA THR A 115 8.69 20.12 -7.21
C THR A 115 9.22 20.88 -8.43
N ASN A 116 9.66 20.16 -9.44
CA ASN A 116 10.22 20.73 -10.67
C ASN A 116 9.64 19.98 -11.89
N PRO A 117 8.86 20.66 -12.75
CA PRO A 117 8.25 20.02 -13.92
C PRO A 117 9.25 19.35 -14.87
N GLY A 118 10.42 19.95 -15.07
CA GLY A 118 11.46 19.38 -15.93
C GLY A 118 12.01 18.05 -15.41
N LEU A 119 12.26 17.97 -14.11
CA LEU A 119 12.73 16.74 -13.47
C LEU A 119 11.62 15.67 -13.41
N ILE A 120 10.36 16.06 -13.22
CA ILE A 120 9.22 15.15 -13.29
C ILE A 120 9.14 14.51 -14.68
N ARG A 121 9.21 15.34 -15.75
CA ARG A 121 9.21 14.85 -17.13
C ARG A 121 10.36 13.89 -17.38
N GLU A 122 11.58 14.26 -16.98
CA GLU A 122 12.76 13.41 -17.13
C GLU A 122 12.62 12.06 -16.42
N ALA A 123 12.15 12.06 -15.18
CA ALA A 123 11.93 10.85 -14.40
C ALA A 123 10.91 9.92 -15.07
N ILE A 124 9.80 10.47 -15.59
CA ILE A 124 8.77 9.72 -16.29
C ILE A 124 9.30 9.11 -17.58
N LEU A 125 9.93 9.92 -18.44
CA LEU A 125 10.45 9.44 -19.73
C LEU A 125 11.51 8.37 -19.52
N ARG A 126 12.43 8.56 -18.57
CA ARG A 126 13.45 7.56 -18.25
C ARG A 126 12.85 6.23 -17.83
N GLU A 127 11.75 6.24 -17.07
CA GLU A 127 11.07 4.99 -16.68
C GLU A 127 10.36 4.35 -17.88
N MET A 128 9.70 5.14 -18.71
CA MET A 128 9.03 4.66 -19.92
C MET A 128 10.05 4.04 -20.90
N ASP A 129 11.20 4.66 -21.09
CA ASP A 129 12.28 4.16 -21.94
C ASP A 129 12.83 2.80 -21.46
N ARG A 130 12.76 2.53 -20.16
CA ARG A 130 13.10 1.23 -19.58
C ARG A 130 11.97 0.19 -19.71
N GLY A 131 10.81 0.58 -20.24
CA GLY A 131 9.60 -0.25 -20.31
C GLY A 131 8.93 -0.45 -18.93
N GLY A 132 9.21 0.41 -17.96
CA GLY A 132 8.58 0.41 -16.65
C GLY A 132 7.37 1.31 -16.57
N GLN A 133 6.70 1.30 -15.41
CA GLN A 133 5.53 2.11 -15.13
C GLN A 133 5.77 2.99 -13.91
N ILE A 134 4.92 3.99 -13.74
CA ILE A 134 5.08 5.05 -12.75
C ILE A 134 3.83 5.15 -11.87
N PHE A 135 4.03 5.20 -10.54
CA PHE A 135 3.03 5.73 -9.61
C PHE A 135 3.27 7.22 -9.39
N TYR A 136 2.22 8.01 -9.57
CA TYR A 136 2.20 9.43 -9.25
C TYR A 136 1.20 9.69 -8.13
N ILE A 137 1.68 10.01 -6.93
CA ILE A 137 0.82 10.22 -5.76
C ILE A 137 0.44 11.69 -5.66
N TYR A 138 -0.87 11.93 -5.76
CA TYR A 138 -1.49 13.23 -5.65
C TYR A 138 -2.72 13.15 -4.73
N ASN A 139 -2.56 13.57 -3.49
CA ASN A 139 -3.55 13.32 -2.43
C ASN A 139 -4.65 14.39 -2.34
N ARG A 140 -5.22 14.79 -3.49
CA ARG A 140 -6.37 15.71 -3.58
C ARG A 140 -7.35 15.20 -4.62
N VAL A 141 -8.45 14.60 -4.15
CA VAL A 141 -9.47 14.01 -5.03
C VAL A 141 -10.14 15.08 -5.90
N GLU A 142 -10.42 16.26 -5.33
CA GLU A 142 -11.17 17.33 -5.99
C GLU A 142 -10.47 17.91 -7.23
N THR A 143 -9.16 17.78 -7.30
CA THR A 143 -8.33 18.36 -8.38
C THR A 143 -7.48 17.33 -9.10
N ILE A 144 -7.76 16.02 -8.94
CA ILE A 144 -6.98 14.96 -9.56
C ILE A 144 -7.10 15.00 -11.10
N ASP A 145 -8.27 15.32 -11.63
CA ASP A 145 -8.50 15.47 -13.09
C ASP A 145 -7.66 16.59 -13.68
N GLN A 146 -7.56 17.72 -12.96
CA GLN A 146 -6.70 18.84 -13.36
C GLN A 146 -5.22 18.40 -13.36
N LYS A 147 -4.78 17.65 -12.34
CA LYS A 147 -3.42 17.13 -12.27
C LYS A 147 -3.11 16.18 -13.43
N VAL A 148 -4.05 15.33 -13.80
CA VAL A 148 -3.92 14.44 -14.97
C VAL A 148 -3.76 15.28 -16.25
N SER A 149 -4.52 16.34 -16.41
CA SER A 149 -4.40 17.25 -17.56
C SER A 149 -3.04 17.95 -17.60
N GLU A 150 -2.55 18.46 -16.46
CA GLU A 150 -1.21 19.05 -16.33
C GLU A 150 -0.10 18.04 -16.72
N LEU A 151 -0.22 16.80 -16.29
CA LEU A 151 0.73 15.75 -16.63
C LEU A 151 0.66 15.37 -18.12
N HIS A 152 -0.53 15.38 -18.74
CA HIS A 152 -0.68 15.20 -20.18
C HIS A 152 -0.01 16.29 -20.99
N GLU A 153 -0.10 17.54 -20.53
CA GLU A 153 0.61 18.66 -21.18
C GLU A 153 2.13 18.53 -21.01
N LEU A 154 2.57 18.08 -19.83
CA LEU A 154 3.98 17.91 -19.50
C LEU A 154 4.62 16.74 -20.24
N VAL A 155 3.92 15.62 -20.35
CA VAL A 155 4.39 14.37 -20.97
C VAL A 155 3.31 13.83 -21.91
N PRO A 156 3.14 14.45 -23.10
CA PRO A 156 2.10 14.02 -24.07
C PRO A 156 2.28 12.59 -24.57
N GLU A 157 3.49 12.04 -24.45
CA GLU A 157 3.84 10.68 -24.86
C GLU A 157 3.29 9.61 -23.93
N ALA A 158 2.94 9.98 -22.68
CA ALA A 158 2.50 9.03 -21.66
C ALA A 158 1.00 8.80 -21.68
N ARG A 159 0.59 7.54 -21.51
CA ARG A 159 -0.78 7.15 -21.26
C ARG A 159 -1.04 7.20 -19.76
N ILE A 160 -2.01 8.00 -19.33
CA ILE A 160 -2.24 8.30 -17.92
C ILE A 160 -3.61 7.82 -17.49
N GLY A 161 -3.64 6.93 -16.48
CA GLY A 161 -4.84 6.58 -15.75
C GLY A 161 -4.84 7.23 -14.35
N PHE A 162 -6.00 7.29 -13.70
CA PHE A 162 -6.07 7.77 -12.32
C PHE A 162 -7.08 6.99 -11.49
N VAL A 163 -6.83 6.94 -10.18
CA VAL A 163 -7.69 6.28 -9.19
C VAL A 163 -7.74 7.07 -7.88
N HIS A 164 -8.90 7.08 -7.24
CA HIS A 164 -9.07 7.69 -5.92
C HIS A 164 -10.19 7.01 -5.12
N GLY A 165 -10.22 7.24 -3.81
CA GLY A 165 -11.12 6.54 -2.89
C GLY A 165 -12.62 6.82 -3.04
N GLN A 166 -13.03 7.81 -3.83
CA GLN A 166 -14.44 8.13 -4.12
C GLN A 166 -14.96 7.47 -5.40
N MET A 167 -14.09 6.80 -6.17
CA MET A 167 -14.51 6.02 -7.32
C MET A 167 -15.34 4.81 -6.89
N SER A 168 -16.24 4.35 -7.78
CA SER A 168 -16.87 3.06 -7.58
C SER A 168 -15.84 1.93 -7.61
N GLU A 169 -16.08 0.86 -6.87
CA GLU A 169 -15.17 -0.29 -6.81
C GLU A 169 -14.88 -0.87 -8.18
N VAL A 170 -15.90 -0.93 -9.04
CA VAL A 170 -15.77 -1.44 -10.42
C VAL A 170 -14.84 -0.56 -11.26
N MET A 171 -14.98 0.77 -11.17
CA MET A 171 -14.09 1.68 -11.89
C MET A 171 -12.66 1.58 -11.40
N LEU A 172 -12.49 1.55 -10.08
CA LEU A 172 -11.18 1.42 -9.46
C LEU A 172 -10.48 0.13 -9.91
N GLU A 173 -11.20 -1.00 -9.85
CA GLU A 173 -10.66 -2.31 -10.23
C GLU A 173 -10.31 -2.36 -11.71
N ASN A 174 -11.19 -1.90 -12.59
CA ASN A 174 -10.93 -1.87 -14.03
C ASN A 174 -9.70 -1.03 -14.35
N THR A 175 -9.59 0.17 -13.79
CA THR A 175 -8.42 1.04 -14.01
C THR A 175 -7.12 0.41 -13.51
N LEU A 176 -7.17 -0.29 -12.38
CA LEU A 176 -6.01 -1.01 -11.86
C LEU A 176 -5.62 -2.21 -12.73
N LEU A 177 -6.59 -2.95 -13.27
CA LEU A 177 -6.36 -4.04 -14.21
C LEU A 177 -5.76 -3.53 -15.52
N ASP A 178 -6.30 -2.45 -16.08
CA ASP A 178 -5.78 -1.80 -17.28
C ASP A 178 -4.33 -1.34 -17.06
N PHE A 179 -4.03 -0.78 -15.88
CA PHE A 179 -2.67 -0.40 -15.51
C PHE A 179 -1.75 -1.62 -15.37
N LEU A 180 -2.21 -2.69 -14.72
CA LEU A 180 -1.46 -3.94 -14.59
C LEU A 180 -1.16 -4.57 -15.97
N ASN A 181 -2.09 -4.47 -16.91
CA ASN A 181 -1.94 -4.97 -18.28
C ASN A 181 -1.03 -4.08 -19.16
N GLY A 182 -0.64 -2.90 -18.67
CA GLY A 182 0.25 -1.98 -19.38
C GLY A 182 -0.48 -1.00 -20.32
N ASP A 183 -1.78 -0.83 -20.16
CA ASP A 183 -2.57 0.14 -20.93
C ASP A 183 -2.29 1.59 -20.53
N TYR A 184 -1.77 1.79 -19.33
CA TYR A 184 -1.28 3.07 -18.81
C TYR A 184 0.19 2.99 -18.44
N ASP A 185 0.92 4.06 -18.70
CA ASP A 185 2.32 4.25 -18.31
C ASP A 185 2.42 4.88 -16.92
N ILE A 186 1.47 5.75 -16.58
CA ILE A 186 1.38 6.45 -15.31
C ILE A 186 0.02 6.17 -14.67
N LEU A 187 0.02 5.83 -13.39
CA LEU A 187 -1.18 5.83 -12.56
C LEU A 187 -1.09 6.97 -11.54
N VAL A 188 -1.95 7.97 -11.72
CA VAL A 188 -2.14 9.05 -10.74
C VAL A 188 -3.10 8.54 -9.67
N ALA A 189 -2.67 8.56 -8.42
CA ALA A 189 -3.46 8.00 -7.33
C ALA A 189 -3.38 8.84 -6.06
N THR A 190 -4.42 8.79 -5.26
CA THR A 190 -4.34 9.18 -3.86
C THR A 190 -3.60 8.10 -3.06
N THR A 191 -3.47 8.24 -1.74
CA THR A 191 -2.80 7.26 -0.87
C THR A 191 -3.45 5.88 -0.85
N ILE A 192 -4.52 5.66 -1.62
CA ILE A 192 -5.22 4.37 -1.73
C ILE A 192 -4.29 3.22 -2.15
N ILE A 193 -3.24 3.49 -2.93
CA ILE A 193 -2.29 2.46 -3.37
C ILE A 193 -1.38 1.93 -2.24
N GLU A 194 -1.38 2.55 -1.08
CA GLU A 194 -0.66 1.98 0.07
C GLU A 194 -1.27 0.64 0.54
N THR A 195 -2.49 0.31 0.10
CA THR A 195 -3.28 -0.84 0.54
C THR A 195 -3.17 -2.09 -0.35
N GLY A 196 -2.01 -2.69 -0.43
CA GLY A 196 -1.89 -4.08 -0.91
C GLY A 196 -1.79 -4.31 -2.43
N ILE A 197 -1.74 -3.26 -3.25
CA ILE A 197 -1.57 -3.40 -4.69
C ILE A 197 -0.13 -3.84 -5.01
N ASP A 198 0.00 -4.90 -5.76
CA ASP A 198 1.29 -5.43 -6.23
C ASP A 198 1.40 -5.34 -7.76
N ILE A 199 2.14 -4.36 -8.24
CA ILE A 199 2.41 -4.18 -9.67
C ILE A 199 3.93 -4.16 -9.87
N PRO A 200 4.53 -5.31 -10.21
CA PRO A 200 5.99 -5.46 -10.25
C PRO A 200 6.69 -4.55 -11.26
N ASN A 201 5.98 -4.12 -12.30
CA ASN A 201 6.54 -3.24 -13.34
C ASN A 201 6.65 -1.77 -12.93
N VAL A 202 6.10 -1.38 -11.78
CA VAL A 202 6.23 -0.02 -11.26
C VAL A 202 7.56 0.14 -10.55
N ASN A 203 8.48 0.90 -11.16
CA ASN A 203 9.83 1.13 -10.62
C ASN A 203 10.15 2.60 -10.40
N THR A 204 9.21 3.51 -10.65
CA THR A 204 9.32 4.93 -10.31
C THR A 204 8.09 5.40 -9.54
N LEU A 205 8.32 6.08 -8.44
CA LEU A 205 7.31 6.68 -7.56
C LEU A 205 7.57 8.17 -7.46
N LEU A 206 6.57 8.97 -7.77
CA LEU A 206 6.58 10.42 -7.63
C LEU A 206 5.51 10.81 -6.60
N ILE A 207 5.87 11.53 -5.55
CA ILE A 207 4.95 11.95 -4.49
C ILE A 207 4.95 13.46 -4.38
N GLU A 208 3.82 14.10 -4.69
CA GLU A 208 3.62 15.54 -4.44
C GLU A 208 3.27 15.80 -2.98
N ASN A 209 3.73 16.96 -2.48
CA ASN A 209 3.49 17.39 -1.10
C ASN A 209 3.84 16.30 -0.06
N ALA A 210 4.96 15.62 -0.27
CA ALA A 210 5.43 14.55 0.61
C ALA A 210 5.66 15.03 2.05
N ASP A 211 5.94 16.31 2.25
CA ASP A 211 6.07 16.98 3.54
C ASP A 211 4.79 16.97 4.39
N HIS A 212 3.63 16.75 3.77
CA HIS A 212 2.34 16.59 4.46
C HIS A 212 2.03 15.15 4.86
N MET A 213 2.83 14.18 4.43
CA MET A 213 2.58 12.76 4.69
C MET A 213 3.34 12.26 5.91
N GLY A 214 2.74 11.33 6.64
CA GLY A 214 3.39 10.65 7.76
C GLY A 214 4.53 9.74 7.29
N LEU A 215 5.53 9.52 8.14
CA LEU A 215 6.69 8.67 7.84
C LEU A 215 6.26 7.24 7.47
N SER A 216 5.29 6.68 8.20
CA SER A 216 4.72 5.35 7.93
C SER A 216 4.07 5.28 6.54
N THR A 217 3.30 6.31 6.15
CA THR A 217 2.68 6.40 4.83
C THR A 217 3.73 6.46 3.73
N LEU A 218 4.74 7.32 3.87
CA LEU A 218 5.85 7.43 2.91
C LEU A 218 6.61 6.11 2.78
N TYR A 219 6.88 5.43 3.88
CA TYR A 219 7.53 4.12 3.88
C TYR A 219 6.71 3.08 3.13
N GLN A 220 5.40 3.01 3.38
CA GLN A 220 4.50 2.07 2.72
C GLN A 220 4.34 2.35 1.23
N LEU A 221 4.22 3.63 0.83
CA LEU A 221 4.18 4.03 -0.58
C LEU A 221 5.49 3.66 -1.29
N ARG A 222 6.64 3.94 -0.68
CA ARG A 222 7.95 3.53 -1.21
C ARG A 222 8.06 2.03 -1.37
N GLY A 223 7.47 1.26 -0.46
CA GLY A 223 7.41 -0.20 -0.52
C GLY A 223 6.55 -0.77 -1.67
N ARG A 224 5.83 0.08 -2.41
CA ARG A 224 5.06 -0.33 -3.60
C ARG A 224 5.88 -0.37 -4.88
N VAL A 225 7.09 0.17 -4.88
CA VAL A 225 8.03 0.11 -6.01
C VAL A 225 9.24 -0.75 -5.67
N GLY A 226 10.02 -1.13 -6.70
CA GLY A 226 11.20 -1.97 -6.50
C GLY A 226 10.88 -3.42 -6.15
N ARG A 227 9.77 -3.94 -6.67
CA ARG A 227 9.34 -5.34 -6.49
C ARG A 227 9.82 -6.26 -7.61
N SER A 228 10.70 -5.75 -8.46
CA SER A 228 11.38 -6.47 -9.53
C SER A 228 12.89 -6.45 -9.30
N ASN A 229 13.64 -7.07 -10.18
CA ASN A 229 15.10 -7.05 -10.22
C ASN A 229 15.68 -5.75 -10.85
N ARG A 230 14.87 -4.70 -10.98
CA ARG A 230 15.29 -3.39 -11.51
C ARG A 230 15.48 -2.39 -10.38
N ILE A 231 16.42 -1.47 -10.54
CA ILE A 231 16.60 -0.35 -9.63
C ILE A 231 15.34 0.53 -9.70
N ALA A 232 14.74 0.80 -8.56
CA ALA A 232 13.59 1.68 -8.44
C ALA A 232 13.98 3.04 -7.83
N TYR A 233 13.15 4.02 -8.14
CA TYR A 233 13.34 5.41 -7.75
C TYR A 233 12.10 5.96 -7.06
N ALA A 234 12.29 6.71 -6.00
CA ALA A 234 11.24 7.44 -5.30
C ALA A 234 11.62 8.92 -5.19
N TYR A 235 10.78 9.79 -5.70
CA TYR A 235 10.94 11.24 -5.63
C TYR A 235 9.90 11.81 -4.69
N LEU A 236 10.34 12.28 -3.54
CA LEU A 236 9.52 12.92 -2.51
C LEU A 236 9.60 14.42 -2.69
N MET A 237 8.53 15.01 -3.23
CA MET A 237 8.54 16.40 -3.66
C MET A 237 7.76 17.30 -2.71
N TYR A 238 8.25 18.50 -2.50
CA TYR A 238 7.58 19.57 -1.76
C TYR A 238 7.58 20.87 -2.59
N HIS A 239 6.66 21.80 -2.25
CA HIS A 239 6.51 23.03 -3.02
C HIS A 239 7.73 23.95 -2.86
N PRO A 240 8.30 24.51 -3.95
CA PRO A 240 9.55 25.28 -3.89
C PRO A 240 9.47 26.53 -3.00
N ASP A 241 8.30 27.18 -2.91
CA ASP A 241 8.12 28.39 -2.08
C ASP A 241 7.80 28.07 -0.61
N LYS A 242 7.89 26.79 -0.22
CA LYS A 242 7.50 26.37 1.11
C LYS A 242 8.71 26.21 2.02
N VAL A 243 8.67 26.92 3.14
CA VAL A 243 9.58 26.65 4.26
C VAL A 243 9.08 25.38 4.97
N LEU A 244 9.87 24.31 4.93
CA LEU A 244 9.56 23.09 5.65
C LEU A 244 9.59 23.33 7.15
N THR A 245 8.62 22.74 7.87
CA THR A 245 8.70 22.70 9.33
C THR A 245 9.81 21.75 9.76
N GLU A 246 10.42 21.99 10.92
CA GLU A 246 11.45 21.09 11.48
C GLU A 246 11.00 19.63 11.53
N VAL A 247 9.71 19.38 11.83
CA VAL A 247 9.12 18.04 11.86
C VAL A 247 9.04 17.42 10.46
N SER A 248 8.67 18.20 9.44
CA SER A 248 8.60 17.73 8.06
C SER A 248 10.00 17.44 7.50
N GLU A 249 10.96 18.30 7.78
CA GLU A 249 12.36 18.14 7.38
C GLU A 249 12.94 16.86 7.98
N LYS A 250 12.85 16.69 9.30
CA LYS A 250 13.31 15.47 9.99
C LYS A 250 12.67 14.20 9.44
N ARG A 251 11.39 14.26 9.09
CA ARG A 251 10.66 13.11 8.51
C ARG A 251 11.18 12.76 7.12
N LEU A 252 11.39 13.73 6.25
CA LEU A 252 11.89 13.53 4.91
C LEU A 252 13.35 13.04 4.94
N ASP A 253 14.17 13.54 5.84
CA ASP A 253 15.52 13.06 6.06
C ASP A 253 15.54 11.62 6.57
N ALA A 254 14.65 11.27 7.49
CA ALA A 254 14.51 9.92 7.99
C ALA A 254 14.17 8.92 6.87
N ILE A 255 13.16 9.22 6.03
CA ILE A 255 12.78 8.31 4.93
C ILE A 255 13.90 8.18 3.88
N LYS A 256 14.69 9.22 3.66
CA LYS A 256 15.87 9.19 2.80
C LYS A 256 16.99 8.32 3.40
N GLY A 257 17.19 8.40 4.73
CA GLY A 257 18.18 7.61 5.43
C GLY A 257 17.82 6.13 5.58
N PHE A 258 16.52 5.80 5.69
CA PHE A 258 16.05 4.42 5.81
C PHE A 258 15.87 3.77 4.43
N THR A 259 16.97 3.56 3.72
CA THR A 259 16.99 2.96 2.37
C THR A 259 17.07 1.43 2.39
N GLU A 260 17.51 0.83 3.49
CA GLU A 260 17.64 -0.61 3.63
C GLU A 260 16.26 -1.29 3.65
N LEU A 261 16.19 -2.47 3.02
CA LEU A 261 15.02 -3.33 3.07
C LEU A 261 14.78 -3.78 4.53
N GLY A 262 13.52 -3.71 4.97
CA GLY A 262 13.15 -4.10 6.34
C GLY A 262 13.29 -2.99 7.39
N SER A 263 13.58 -1.75 7.01
CA SER A 263 13.72 -0.62 7.95
C SER A 263 12.41 -0.15 8.61
N GLY A 264 11.27 -0.79 8.30
CA GLY A 264 9.96 -0.43 8.88
C GLY A 264 9.92 -0.46 10.40
N PHE A 265 10.63 -1.37 11.03
CA PHE A 265 10.75 -1.45 12.49
C PHE A 265 11.46 -0.23 13.07
N LYS A 266 12.55 0.21 12.44
CA LYS A 266 13.29 1.42 12.85
C LYS A 266 12.46 2.70 12.70
N ILE A 267 11.52 2.72 11.74
CA ILE A 267 10.60 3.83 11.52
C ILE A 267 9.55 3.91 12.63
N ALA A 268 9.16 2.76 13.21
CA ALA A 268 8.14 2.70 14.24
C ALA A 268 8.67 3.05 15.63
N MET A 269 9.97 2.93 15.87
CA MET A 269 10.66 3.34 17.10
C MET A 269 10.97 4.84 17.11
#